data_d0996dba3d989ab90b3cd387053aebb0
#
_entry.id   d0996dba3d989ab90b3cd387053aebb0
#
_cell.length_a   1.000
_cell.length_b   1.000
_cell.length_c   1.000
_cell.angle_alpha   90.00
_cell.angle_beta   90.00
_cell.angle_gamma   90.00
#
_symmetry.space_group_name_H-M   'P 1'
#
loop_
_entity.id
_entity.type
_entity.pdbx_description
1 polymer ?
#
loop_
_entity_poly.entity_id
_entity_poly.type
_entity_poly.pdbx_seq_one_letter_code
_entity_poly.pdbx_strand_id
1 'polypeptide(L)'
;MLKRPSKLQTTIDFEKNGKQTGYIRLPHSVHRSAYGWLPIPIACIKNGSGVTVLLISGTHGDEYEGQVALSKLINQLKPEEIQGRVIIVPMANFPAAKAGLRTSPIDEQNLNRIYPGDPDGSPSFMIAHYIESQLLSIADYGLDLHSGGSSLHYVPSAVSAVGENKERMKKMKELMKAFAAPYSFFFPSGHADGTTNHAASRNNVVLIGTELGGSGTVSPECLQICELGIKRFLQACGVIQAKT
;
A
#
# COMPACT_ATOMS: atom_id res chain seq x y z
N MET A 1 -22.32 1.25 11.53
CA MET A 1 -22.18 -0.22 11.56
C MET A 1 -20.99 -0.59 12.42
N LEU A 2 -21.13 -1.51 13.38
CA LEU A 2 -19.98 -2.07 14.10
C LEU A 2 -19.07 -2.76 13.09
N LYS A 3 -17.78 -2.37 13.05
CA LYS A 3 -16.81 -3.03 12.17
C LYS A 3 -16.68 -4.49 12.58
N ARG A 4 -17.00 -5.43 11.71
CA ARG A 4 -16.79 -6.86 11.98
C ARG A 4 -15.30 -7.13 12.15
N PRO A 5 -14.87 -7.97 13.11
CA PRO A 5 -13.46 -8.27 13.33
C PRO A 5 -12.87 -8.98 12.10
N SER A 6 -11.61 -8.68 11.78
CA SER A 6 -10.90 -9.39 10.72
C SER A 6 -10.54 -10.82 11.17
N LYS A 7 -10.59 -11.77 10.24
CA LYS A 7 -10.08 -13.13 10.43
C LYS A 7 -8.56 -13.24 10.17
N LEU A 8 -7.98 -12.24 9.50
CA LEU A 8 -6.53 -12.16 9.33
C LEU A 8 -5.88 -11.69 10.62
N GLN A 9 -4.75 -12.28 10.94
CA GLN A 9 -3.97 -11.99 12.13
C GLN A 9 -2.54 -11.67 11.76
N THR A 10 -1.87 -10.87 12.58
CA THR A 10 -0.43 -10.60 12.46
C THR A 10 0.24 -10.68 13.82
N THR A 11 1.53 -10.96 13.81
CA THR A 11 2.37 -10.88 15.02
C THR A 11 2.97 -9.49 15.24
N ILE A 12 2.70 -8.55 14.33
CA ILE A 12 3.17 -7.16 14.45
C ILE A 12 2.36 -6.45 15.54
N ASP A 13 3.06 -5.89 16.50
CA ASP A 13 2.51 -4.94 17.46
C ASP A 13 2.77 -3.52 16.92
N PHE A 14 1.71 -2.87 16.43
CA PHE A 14 1.79 -1.53 15.84
C PHE A 14 2.16 -0.43 16.86
N GLU A 15 2.08 -0.70 18.15
CA GLU A 15 2.43 0.27 19.20
C GLU A 15 3.85 0.11 19.75
N LYS A 16 4.51 -0.98 19.46
CA LYS A 16 5.87 -1.25 19.92
C LYS A 16 6.91 -0.47 19.13
N ASN A 17 7.75 0.32 19.82
CA ASN A 17 8.90 0.98 19.21
C ASN A 17 9.93 -0.02 18.68
N GLY A 18 10.65 0.39 17.64
CA GLY A 18 11.64 -0.40 16.95
C GLY A 18 11.14 -0.86 15.58
N LYS A 19 11.87 -1.78 14.98
CA LYS A 19 11.54 -2.37 13.69
C LYS A 19 11.07 -3.81 13.89
N GLN A 20 9.89 -4.10 13.36
CA GLN A 20 9.32 -5.44 13.36
C GLN A 20 9.03 -5.85 11.91
N THR A 21 9.35 -7.09 11.59
CA THR A 21 9.00 -7.73 10.32
C THR A 21 8.21 -9.00 10.59
N GLY A 22 7.25 -9.32 9.75
CA GLY A 22 6.41 -10.49 9.94
C GLY A 22 5.42 -10.66 8.80
N TYR A 23 4.32 -11.31 9.11
CA TYR A 23 3.29 -11.63 8.13
C TYR A 23 1.90 -11.33 8.66
N ILE A 24 1.01 -10.88 7.75
CA ILE A 24 -0.42 -11.00 7.91
C ILE A 24 -0.78 -12.41 7.43
N ARG A 25 -1.37 -13.20 8.29
CA ARG A 25 -1.72 -14.61 8.02
C ARG A 25 -3.09 -14.67 7.38
N LEU A 26 -3.13 -14.96 6.08
CA LEU A 26 -4.37 -15.20 5.35
C LEU A 26 -4.71 -16.69 5.44
N PRO A 27 -5.79 -17.09 6.13
CA PRO A 27 -6.21 -18.49 6.20
C PRO A 27 -6.51 -19.03 4.80
N HIS A 28 -5.77 -20.04 4.36
CA HIS A 28 -5.99 -20.69 3.08
C HIS A 28 -5.30 -22.06 3.05
N SER A 29 -6.00 -23.06 2.56
CA SER A 29 -5.45 -24.40 2.38
C SER A 29 -5.78 -24.91 0.98
N VAL A 30 -4.75 -25.23 0.19
CA VAL A 30 -4.88 -25.71 -1.20
C VAL A 30 -5.31 -27.17 -1.29
N HIS A 31 -5.27 -27.89 -0.19
CA HIS A 31 -5.72 -29.27 -0.09
C HIS A 31 -6.35 -29.50 1.30
N ARG A 32 -6.53 -30.75 1.67
CA ARG A 32 -7.24 -31.15 2.89
C ARG A 32 -6.54 -30.80 4.23
N SER A 33 -5.44 -30.03 4.24
CA SER A 33 -4.82 -29.55 5.47
C SER A 33 -5.67 -28.46 6.11
N ALA A 34 -6.00 -28.61 7.38
CA ALA A 34 -6.83 -27.66 8.12
C ALA A 34 -6.05 -26.40 8.58
N TYR A 35 -4.72 -26.38 8.48
CA TYR A 35 -3.86 -25.36 9.12
C TYR A 35 -3.09 -24.50 8.13
N GLY A 36 -3.48 -24.51 6.85
CA GLY A 36 -2.84 -23.72 5.80
C GLY A 36 -3.07 -22.22 5.97
N TRP A 37 -2.05 -21.42 5.68
CA TRP A 37 -2.16 -19.96 5.56
C TRP A 37 -1.12 -19.42 4.58
N LEU A 38 -1.40 -18.26 3.99
CA LEU A 38 -0.51 -17.54 3.11
C LEU A 38 0.12 -16.36 3.84
N PRO A 39 1.45 -16.17 3.72
CA PRO A 39 2.20 -15.13 4.43
C PRO A 39 2.23 -13.83 3.64
N ILE A 40 1.30 -12.90 3.88
CA ILE A 40 1.39 -11.55 3.31
C ILE A 40 2.46 -10.79 4.10
N PRO A 41 3.57 -10.37 3.47
CA PRO A 41 4.66 -9.70 4.18
C PRO A 41 4.24 -8.33 4.68
N ILE A 42 4.65 -8.00 5.91
CA ILE A 42 4.43 -6.70 6.53
C ILE A 42 5.62 -6.32 7.42
N ALA A 43 5.93 -5.02 7.44
CA ALA A 43 6.84 -4.44 8.42
C ALA A 43 6.20 -3.25 9.11
N CYS A 44 6.57 -3.02 10.36
CA CYS A 44 6.24 -1.81 11.11
C CYS A 44 7.52 -1.25 11.72
N ILE A 45 7.82 0.00 11.40
CA ILE A 45 8.92 0.74 12.01
C ILE A 45 8.29 1.88 12.79
N LYS A 46 8.55 1.96 14.09
CA LYS A 46 7.99 2.97 15.00
C LYS A 46 9.07 3.57 15.88
N ASN A 47 9.02 4.89 16.04
CA ASN A 47 9.86 5.60 16.98
C ASN A 47 9.08 6.78 17.60
N GLY A 48 8.68 6.61 18.85
CA GLY A 48 7.91 7.59 19.60
C GLY A 48 6.50 7.84 19.05
N SER A 49 5.97 9.02 19.35
CA SER A 49 4.69 9.53 18.86
C SER A 49 4.87 10.36 17.58
N GLY A 50 3.86 10.36 16.73
CA GLY A 50 3.87 11.10 15.46
C GLY A 50 2.86 10.52 14.48
N VAL A 51 2.97 10.95 13.23
CA VAL A 51 2.09 10.49 12.15
C VAL A 51 2.32 9.02 11.81
N THR A 52 1.29 8.36 11.35
CA THR A 52 1.35 7.01 10.79
C THR A 52 1.26 7.07 9.28
N VAL A 53 2.25 6.51 8.60
CA VAL A 53 2.30 6.39 7.15
C VAL A 53 2.18 4.93 6.73
N LEU A 54 1.23 4.65 5.84
CA LEU A 54 1.02 3.33 5.24
C LEU A 54 1.57 3.32 3.81
N LEU A 55 2.51 2.42 3.54
CA LEU A 55 3.07 2.17 2.21
C LEU A 55 2.59 0.81 1.72
N ILE A 56 1.92 0.78 0.57
CA ILE A 56 1.37 -0.44 -0.03
C ILE A 56 1.92 -0.59 -1.45
N SER A 57 2.18 -1.82 -1.85
CA SER A 57 2.40 -2.22 -3.23
C SER A 57 1.94 -3.66 -3.47
N GLY A 58 2.00 -4.13 -4.71
CA GLY A 58 1.57 -5.48 -5.05
C GLY A 58 0.07 -5.70 -4.84
N THR A 59 -0.74 -4.66 -4.93
CA THR A 59 -2.20 -4.70 -5.07
C THR A 59 -2.57 -5.49 -6.33
N HIS A 60 -1.82 -5.24 -7.42
CA HIS A 60 -1.72 -6.14 -8.56
C HIS A 60 -0.33 -6.80 -8.52
N GLY A 61 -0.31 -8.12 -8.68
CA GLY A 61 0.90 -8.91 -8.43
C GLY A 61 1.98 -8.78 -9.49
N ASP A 62 1.63 -8.36 -10.69
CA ASP A 62 2.52 -8.14 -11.83
C ASP A 62 3.09 -6.71 -11.93
N GLU A 63 2.83 -5.87 -10.93
CA GLU A 63 3.33 -4.48 -10.81
C GLU A 63 4.53 -4.45 -9.86
N TYR A 64 5.76 -4.50 -10.40
CA TYR A 64 6.94 -4.88 -9.62
C TYR A 64 7.72 -3.73 -8.99
N GLU A 65 7.71 -2.51 -9.55
CA GLU A 65 8.54 -1.37 -9.10
C GLU A 65 8.33 -1.08 -7.60
N GLY A 66 7.07 -0.97 -7.17
CA GLY A 66 6.71 -0.75 -5.78
C GLY A 66 7.11 -1.92 -4.87
N GLN A 67 6.93 -3.16 -5.32
CA GLN A 67 7.27 -4.36 -4.56
C GLN A 67 8.78 -4.42 -4.26
N VAL A 68 9.61 -4.13 -5.26
CA VAL A 68 11.08 -4.08 -5.13
C VAL A 68 11.49 -2.92 -4.22
N ALA A 69 10.97 -1.71 -4.47
CA ALA A 69 11.31 -0.52 -3.70
C ALA A 69 10.95 -0.68 -2.21
N LEU A 70 9.74 -1.16 -1.89
CA LEU A 70 9.32 -1.36 -0.50
C LEU A 70 10.09 -2.50 0.18
N SER A 71 10.41 -3.58 -0.53
CA SER A 71 11.24 -4.66 0.00
C SER A 71 12.64 -4.17 0.36
N LYS A 72 13.25 -3.31 -0.48
CA LYS A 72 14.53 -2.65 -0.17
C LYS A 72 14.40 -1.70 1.02
N LEU A 73 13.34 -0.90 1.06
CA LEU A 73 13.09 0.05 2.14
C LEU A 73 12.98 -0.65 3.50
N ILE A 74 12.31 -1.80 3.59
CA ILE A 74 12.19 -2.60 4.82
C ILE A 74 13.59 -2.93 5.38
N ASN A 75 14.56 -3.25 4.52
CA ASN A 75 15.92 -3.55 4.97
C ASN A 75 16.69 -2.30 5.38
N GLN A 76 16.50 -1.18 4.70
CA GLN A 76 17.30 0.04 4.83
C GLN A 76 16.82 0.96 5.94
N LEU A 77 15.49 1.20 6.05
CA LEU A 77 14.93 2.18 6.99
C LEU A 77 15.15 1.73 8.44
N LYS A 78 15.74 2.60 9.24
CA LYS A 78 16.02 2.35 10.66
C LYS A 78 15.07 3.13 11.56
N PRO A 79 14.74 2.63 12.77
CA PRO A 79 13.86 3.33 13.71
C PRO A 79 14.34 4.74 14.06
N GLU A 80 15.64 4.93 14.23
CA GLU A 80 16.23 6.23 14.59
C GLU A 80 16.13 7.30 13.49
N GLU A 81 15.79 6.91 12.26
CA GLU A 81 15.61 7.83 11.13
C GLU A 81 14.18 8.40 11.04
N ILE A 82 13.25 7.89 11.86
CA ILE A 82 11.84 8.29 11.81
C ILE A 82 11.35 8.85 13.13
N GLN A 83 10.26 9.64 13.06
CA GLN A 83 9.44 10.07 14.16
C GLN A 83 7.99 9.71 13.87
N GLY A 84 7.37 8.83 14.68
CA GLY A 84 6.04 8.27 14.43
C GLY A 84 6.10 6.82 13.94
N ARG A 85 5.33 6.47 12.93
CA ARG A 85 5.17 5.08 12.48
C ARG A 85 5.12 4.95 10.96
N VAL A 86 5.84 3.98 10.41
CA VAL A 86 5.78 3.58 9.01
C VAL A 86 5.38 2.10 8.94
N ILE A 87 4.24 1.81 8.33
CA ILE A 87 3.73 0.46 8.05
C ILE A 87 3.97 0.19 6.57
N ILE A 88 4.59 -0.95 6.24
CA ILE A 88 4.98 -1.31 4.88
C ILE A 88 4.41 -2.68 4.52
N VAL A 89 3.61 -2.73 3.45
CA VAL A 89 3.04 -3.96 2.89
C VAL A 89 3.50 -4.08 1.43
N PRO A 90 4.64 -4.75 1.16
CA PRO A 90 5.26 -4.76 -0.17
C PRO A 90 4.52 -5.63 -1.20
N MET A 91 3.68 -6.57 -0.75
CA MET A 91 2.95 -7.50 -1.59
C MET A 91 1.55 -7.73 -1.01
N ALA A 92 0.68 -6.71 -1.12
CA ALA A 92 -0.65 -6.73 -0.49
C ALA A 92 -1.53 -7.89 -0.97
N ASN A 93 -1.57 -8.11 -2.28
CA ASN A 93 -2.19 -9.30 -2.89
C ASN A 93 -1.12 -10.38 -3.09
N PHE A 94 -0.66 -10.96 -1.98
CA PHE A 94 0.42 -11.95 -2.02
C PHE A 94 0.16 -13.12 -2.96
N PRO A 95 -1.07 -13.69 -3.09
CA PRO A 95 -1.35 -14.72 -4.08
C PRO A 95 -1.08 -14.27 -5.52
N ALA A 96 -1.50 -13.06 -5.87
CA ALA A 96 -1.26 -12.47 -7.18
C ALA A 96 0.23 -12.18 -7.41
N ALA A 97 0.92 -11.59 -6.42
CA ALA A 97 2.35 -11.29 -6.49
C ALA A 97 3.20 -12.54 -6.67
N LYS A 98 2.89 -13.61 -5.92
CA LYS A 98 3.56 -14.92 -6.05
C LYS A 98 3.38 -15.53 -7.44
N ALA A 99 2.24 -15.29 -8.08
CA ALA A 99 1.93 -15.81 -9.40
C ALA A 99 2.39 -14.89 -10.55
N GLY A 100 2.77 -13.63 -10.26
CA GLY A 100 3.06 -12.62 -11.27
C GLY A 100 1.83 -12.23 -12.08
N LEU A 101 0.65 -12.22 -11.48
CA LEU A 101 -0.62 -11.94 -12.12
C LEU A 101 -1.25 -10.65 -11.57
N ARG A 102 -2.07 -10.00 -12.39
CA ARG A 102 -2.81 -8.81 -11.96
C ARG A 102 -3.82 -9.12 -10.86
N THR A 103 -4.54 -10.21 -10.98
CA THR A 103 -5.58 -10.67 -10.04
C THR A 103 -5.12 -11.89 -9.26
N SER A 104 -5.76 -12.16 -8.13
CA SER A 104 -5.48 -13.35 -7.33
C SER A 104 -5.88 -14.63 -8.10
N PRO A 105 -4.97 -15.61 -8.27
CA PRO A 105 -5.31 -16.88 -8.91
C PRO A 105 -6.21 -17.78 -8.05
N ILE A 106 -6.51 -17.40 -6.81
CA ILE A 106 -7.33 -18.19 -5.89
C ILE A 106 -8.83 -17.92 -6.11
N ASP A 107 -9.19 -16.66 -6.35
CA ASP A 107 -10.57 -16.19 -6.41
C ASP A 107 -10.81 -15.22 -7.58
N GLU A 108 -9.84 -15.04 -8.46
CA GLU A 108 -9.86 -14.21 -9.67
C GLU A 108 -10.20 -12.72 -9.42
N GLN A 109 -10.18 -12.30 -8.15
CA GLN A 109 -10.56 -10.94 -7.77
C GLN A 109 -9.44 -9.93 -7.99
N ASN A 110 -9.84 -8.74 -8.48
CA ASN A 110 -8.99 -7.56 -8.48
C ASN A 110 -9.11 -6.87 -7.12
N LEU A 111 -8.03 -6.92 -6.31
CA LEU A 111 -8.02 -6.33 -4.97
C LEU A 111 -8.41 -4.84 -4.97
N ASN A 112 -8.06 -4.11 -6.03
CA ASN A 112 -8.36 -2.67 -6.17
C ASN A 112 -9.77 -2.40 -6.75
N ARG A 113 -10.73 -3.33 -6.57
CA ARG A 113 -12.15 -3.17 -6.98
C ARG A 113 -13.13 -3.67 -5.93
N ILE A 114 -12.63 -4.17 -4.80
CA ILE A 114 -13.48 -4.92 -3.85
C ILE A 114 -13.46 -4.35 -2.43
N TYR A 115 -12.84 -3.18 -2.20
CA TYR A 115 -12.98 -2.51 -0.91
C TYR A 115 -14.43 -2.08 -0.64
N PRO A 116 -14.93 -2.20 0.59
CA PRO A 116 -14.22 -2.42 1.85
C PRO A 116 -13.86 -3.87 2.16
N GLY A 117 -14.12 -4.81 1.27
CA GLY A 117 -13.93 -6.23 1.50
C GLY A 117 -14.98 -6.86 2.43
N ASP A 118 -14.75 -8.12 2.77
CA ASP A 118 -15.58 -8.89 3.68
C ASP A 118 -14.69 -9.85 4.50
N PRO A 119 -14.74 -9.82 5.84
CA PRO A 119 -13.97 -10.73 6.69
C PRO A 119 -14.39 -12.19 6.55
N ASP A 120 -15.59 -12.46 6.02
CA ASP A 120 -16.13 -13.80 5.76
C ASP A 120 -16.12 -14.17 4.26
N GLY A 121 -15.58 -13.29 3.42
CA GLY A 121 -15.50 -13.48 1.97
C GLY A 121 -14.35 -14.38 1.53
N SER A 122 -14.10 -14.40 0.22
CA SER A 122 -12.96 -15.09 -0.36
C SER A 122 -11.63 -14.41 0.03
N PRO A 123 -10.47 -15.02 -0.22
CA PRO A 123 -9.17 -14.52 0.17
C PRO A 123 -8.91 -13.04 -0.14
N SER A 124 -9.22 -12.59 -1.35
CA SER A 124 -9.02 -11.18 -1.72
C SER A 124 -9.96 -10.24 -0.95
N PHE A 125 -11.22 -10.62 -0.69
CA PHE A 125 -12.14 -9.83 0.14
C PHE A 125 -11.67 -9.74 1.59
N MET A 126 -11.10 -10.81 2.15
CA MET A 126 -10.51 -10.79 3.49
C MET A 126 -9.30 -9.85 3.55
N ILE A 127 -8.45 -9.85 2.52
CA ILE A 127 -7.29 -8.93 2.42
C ILE A 127 -7.78 -7.46 2.38
N ALA A 128 -8.72 -7.14 1.48
CA ALA A 128 -9.28 -5.79 1.37
C ALA A 128 -9.85 -5.31 2.71
N HIS A 129 -10.64 -6.17 3.36
CA HIS A 129 -11.20 -5.87 4.69
C HIS A 129 -10.11 -5.60 5.73
N TYR A 130 -9.02 -6.40 5.76
CA TYR A 130 -7.92 -6.19 6.70
C TYR A 130 -7.21 -4.86 6.45
N ILE A 131 -6.87 -4.57 5.20
CA ILE A 131 -6.20 -3.31 4.84
C ILE A 131 -7.06 -2.11 5.26
N GLU A 132 -8.36 -2.12 4.96
CA GLU A 132 -9.21 -1.00 5.31
C GLU A 132 -9.48 -0.90 6.81
N SER A 133 -9.85 -2.00 7.46
CA SER A 133 -10.30 -1.98 8.86
C SER A 133 -9.17 -1.93 9.89
N GLN A 134 -7.96 -2.40 9.53
CA GLN A 134 -6.84 -2.48 10.46
C GLN A 134 -5.71 -1.50 10.11
N LEU A 135 -5.36 -1.36 8.82
CA LEU A 135 -4.20 -0.56 8.43
C LEU A 135 -4.59 0.89 8.11
N LEU A 136 -5.59 1.11 7.23
CA LEU A 136 -6.06 2.46 6.91
C LEU A 136 -6.73 3.13 8.12
N SER A 137 -7.37 2.38 9.00
CA SER A 137 -8.03 2.95 10.20
C SER A 137 -7.08 3.59 11.21
N ILE A 138 -5.78 3.30 11.12
CA ILE A 138 -4.74 3.85 12.00
C ILE A 138 -3.73 4.73 11.27
N ALA A 139 -3.89 4.91 9.94
CA ALA A 139 -2.99 5.70 9.12
C ALA A 139 -3.48 7.14 8.96
N ASP A 140 -2.54 8.10 8.94
CA ASP A 140 -2.79 9.51 8.58
C ASP A 140 -2.53 9.72 7.08
N TYR A 141 -1.49 9.09 6.56
CA TYR A 141 -1.05 9.19 5.16
C TYR A 141 -0.89 7.81 4.54
N GLY A 142 -1.11 7.73 3.24
CA GLY A 142 -0.93 6.50 2.46
C GLY A 142 -0.27 6.73 1.11
N LEU A 143 0.52 5.76 0.67
CA LEU A 143 1.09 5.68 -0.68
C LEU A 143 0.82 4.28 -1.22
N ASP A 144 0.07 4.20 -2.32
CA ASP A 144 -0.25 2.95 -3.03
C ASP A 144 0.52 2.92 -4.36
N LEU A 145 1.52 2.04 -4.44
CA LEU A 145 2.47 2.00 -5.54
C LEU A 145 2.00 1.02 -6.62
N HIS A 146 1.59 1.58 -7.74
CA HIS A 146 1.16 0.88 -8.95
C HIS A 146 2.12 1.08 -10.11
N SER A 147 2.01 0.23 -11.12
CA SER A 147 2.67 0.35 -12.43
C SER A 147 1.80 -0.26 -13.53
N GLY A 148 2.31 -0.30 -14.77
CA GLY A 148 1.57 -0.85 -15.90
C GLY A 148 1.41 -2.37 -15.91
N GLY A 149 2.03 -3.08 -14.95
CA GLY A 149 2.00 -4.54 -14.89
C GLY A 149 2.59 -5.18 -16.14
N SER A 150 2.08 -6.34 -16.50
CA SER A 150 2.58 -7.12 -17.65
C SER A 150 2.08 -6.60 -19.00
N SER A 151 0.98 -5.85 -19.05
CA SER A 151 0.28 -5.50 -20.29
C SER A 151 0.39 -4.03 -20.72
N LEU A 152 0.80 -3.14 -19.83
CA LEU A 152 0.90 -1.70 -20.07
C LEU A 152 2.28 -1.17 -19.68
N HIS A 153 2.66 -0.04 -20.29
CA HIS A 153 3.80 0.75 -19.86
C HIS A 153 3.33 2.19 -19.64
N TYR A 154 3.35 2.63 -18.39
CA TYR A 154 2.99 4.01 -18.03
C TYR A 154 4.21 4.92 -17.97
N VAL A 155 4.03 6.16 -18.39
CA VAL A 155 4.99 7.22 -18.02
C VAL A 155 4.97 7.38 -16.50
N PRO A 156 6.16 7.48 -15.85
CA PRO A 156 6.22 7.57 -14.39
C PRO A 156 5.40 8.76 -13.85
N SER A 157 4.40 8.46 -13.05
CA SER A 157 3.40 9.42 -12.62
C SER A 157 3.02 9.25 -11.16
N ALA A 158 2.76 10.38 -10.47
CA ALA A 158 2.00 10.40 -9.23
C ALA A 158 0.52 10.61 -9.59
N VAL A 159 -0.37 9.83 -8.97
CA VAL A 159 -1.80 9.83 -9.30
C VAL A 159 -2.68 9.99 -8.07
N SER A 160 -3.83 10.60 -8.23
CA SER A 160 -4.87 10.65 -7.21
C SER A 160 -6.24 10.88 -7.84
N ALA A 161 -7.30 10.75 -7.04
CA ALA A 161 -8.66 11.05 -7.47
C ALA A 161 -9.10 12.44 -7.00
N VAL A 162 -9.90 13.13 -7.80
CA VAL A 162 -10.55 14.37 -7.38
C VAL A 162 -11.58 14.03 -6.28
N GLY A 163 -11.54 14.77 -5.18
CA GLY A 163 -12.45 14.63 -4.06
C GLY A 163 -13.09 15.97 -3.70
N GLU A 164 -14.17 15.93 -2.92
CA GLU A 164 -14.91 17.13 -2.50
C GLU A 164 -14.21 17.93 -1.39
N ASN A 165 -13.42 17.26 -0.55
CA ASN A 165 -12.72 17.91 0.56
C ASN A 165 -11.49 18.69 0.07
N LYS A 166 -11.60 20.03 0.06
CA LYS A 166 -10.58 20.94 -0.45
C LYS A 166 -9.24 20.84 0.31
N GLU A 167 -9.27 20.71 1.63
CA GLU A 167 -8.04 20.62 2.44
C GLU A 167 -7.30 19.31 2.16
N ARG A 168 -8.03 18.21 2.08
CA ARG A 168 -7.47 16.92 1.69
C ARG A 168 -6.87 16.98 0.29
N MET A 169 -7.57 17.57 -0.68
CA MET A 169 -7.09 17.77 -2.05
C MET A 169 -5.83 18.62 -2.09
N LYS A 170 -5.75 19.67 -1.29
CA LYS A 170 -4.53 20.51 -1.15
C LYS A 170 -3.36 19.65 -0.67
N LYS A 171 -3.57 18.86 0.40
CA LYS A 171 -2.52 17.99 0.94
C LYS A 171 -2.09 16.90 -0.04
N MET A 172 -3.01 16.29 -0.77
CA MET A 172 -2.70 15.33 -1.83
C MET A 172 -1.82 15.95 -2.92
N LYS A 173 -2.13 17.18 -3.37
CA LYS A 173 -1.30 17.92 -4.35
C LYS A 173 0.11 18.17 -3.83
N GLU A 174 0.25 18.57 -2.56
CA GLU A 174 1.54 18.76 -1.91
C GLU A 174 2.36 17.46 -1.90
N LEU A 175 1.73 16.33 -1.54
CA LEU A 175 2.39 15.02 -1.49
C LEU A 175 2.77 14.51 -2.90
N MET A 176 1.92 14.69 -3.91
CA MET A 176 2.25 14.35 -5.29
C MET A 176 3.43 15.19 -5.81
N LYS A 177 3.43 16.49 -5.51
CA LYS A 177 4.56 17.37 -5.84
C LYS A 177 5.85 16.96 -5.11
N ALA A 178 5.75 16.56 -3.85
CA ALA A 178 6.89 16.08 -3.07
C ALA A 178 7.43 14.75 -3.59
N PHE A 179 6.57 13.82 -3.98
CA PHE A 179 6.97 12.57 -4.63
C PHE A 179 7.83 12.84 -5.87
N ALA A 180 7.49 13.88 -6.61
CA ALA A 180 8.24 14.40 -7.76
C ALA A 180 8.43 13.37 -8.89
N ALA A 181 7.37 12.61 -9.21
CA ALA A 181 7.31 11.91 -10.49
C ALA A 181 7.29 12.91 -11.66
N PRO A 182 7.77 12.55 -12.85
CA PRO A 182 7.74 13.41 -14.04
C PRO A 182 6.36 13.97 -14.37
N TYR A 183 5.30 13.22 -14.09
CA TYR A 183 3.92 13.62 -14.32
C TYR A 183 3.06 13.45 -13.07
N SER A 184 1.95 14.21 -13.05
CA SER A 184 0.94 14.10 -12.00
C SER A 184 -0.45 14.14 -12.63
N PHE A 185 -1.30 13.17 -12.32
CA PHE A 185 -2.65 13.06 -12.84
C PHE A 185 -3.69 13.00 -11.74
N PHE A 186 -4.82 13.68 -11.98
CA PHE A 186 -6.01 13.55 -11.16
C PHE A 186 -7.11 12.88 -11.98
N PHE A 187 -7.59 11.74 -11.52
CA PHE A 187 -8.75 11.07 -12.10
C PHE A 187 -10.04 11.75 -11.64
N PRO A 188 -11.07 11.84 -12.48
CA PRO A 188 -12.37 12.37 -12.09
C PRO A 188 -12.94 11.63 -10.87
N SER A 189 -13.73 12.35 -10.05
CA SER A 189 -14.52 11.74 -8.96
C SER A 189 -15.51 10.71 -9.52
N GLY A 190 -15.74 9.61 -8.81
CA GLY A 190 -16.65 8.55 -9.24
C GLY A 190 -16.01 7.46 -10.10
N HIS A 191 -14.71 7.53 -10.38
CA HIS A 191 -13.98 6.41 -10.99
C HIS A 191 -13.76 5.31 -9.96
N ALA A 192 -14.48 4.21 -10.15
CA ALA A 192 -14.37 2.93 -9.45
C ALA A 192 -14.50 2.99 -7.91
N ASP A 193 -15.72 2.86 -7.40
CA ASP A 193 -15.96 2.33 -6.06
C ASP A 193 -15.16 1.04 -5.86
N GLY A 194 -14.73 0.77 -4.62
CA GLY A 194 -13.99 -0.44 -4.30
C GLY A 194 -12.46 -0.33 -4.48
N THR A 195 -11.92 0.87 -4.69
CA THR A 195 -10.46 1.10 -4.75
C THR A 195 -9.85 1.45 -3.40
N THR A 196 -8.52 1.31 -3.27
CA THR A 196 -7.74 1.75 -2.11
C THR A 196 -7.94 3.25 -1.84
N ASN A 197 -8.09 4.08 -2.88
CA ASN A 197 -8.38 5.51 -2.75
C ASN A 197 -9.72 5.76 -2.04
N HIS A 198 -10.78 5.02 -2.40
CA HIS A 198 -12.07 5.12 -1.71
C HIS A 198 -12.00 4.64 -0.27
N ALA A 199 -11.31 3.53 -0.03
CA ALA A 199 -11.06 3.01 1.31
C ALA A 199 -10.32 4.04 2.19
N ALA A 200 -9.27 4.67 1.65
CA ALA A 200 -8.53 5.76 2.31
C ALA A 200 -9.44 6.96 2.60
N SER A 201 -10.32 7.32 1.63
CA SER A 201 -11.28 8.43 1.81
C SER A 201 -12.25 8.17 2.96
N ARG A 202 -12.81 6.96 3.06
CA ARG A 202 -13.70 6.57 4.16
C ARG A 202 -13.03 6.62 5.53
N ASN A 203 -11.70 6.44 5.58
CA ASN A 203 -10.91 6.46 6.82
C ASN A 203 -10.19 7.80 7.05
N ASN A 204 -10.48 8.85 6.27
CA ASN A 204 -9.84 10.17 6.34
C ASN A 204 -8.32 10.16 6.09
N VAL A 205 -7.80 9.12 5.46
CA VAL A 205 -6.37 9.01 5.11
C VAL A 205 -6.08 9.85 3.87
N VAL A 206 -5.02 10.66 3.90
CA VAL A 206 -4.52 11.37 2.72
C VAL A 206 -3.65 10.40 1.92
N LEU A 207 -4.21 9.81 0.87
CA LEU A 207 -3.52 8.80 0.07
C LEU A 207 -3.28 9.32 -1.35
N ILE A 208 -2.07 9.09 -1.86
CA ILE A 208 -1.73 9.21 -3.28
C ILE A 208 -1.33 7.84 -3.83
N GLY A 209 -1.46 7.66 -5.12
CA GLY A 209 -0.96 6.49 -5.84
C GLY A 209 0.15 6.86 -6.82
N THR A 210 0.67 5.85 -7.48
CA THR A 210 1.62 6.01 -8.59
C THR A 210 1.25 5.11 -9.76
N GLU A 211 1.81 5.44 -10.94
CA GLU A 211 1.92 4.54 -12.09
C GLU A 211 3.35 4.62 -12.61
N LEU A 212 4.14 3.56 -12.49
CA LEU A 212 5.60 3.58 -12.67
C LEU A 212 6.05 2.51 -13.68
N GLY A 213 6.14 2.85 -14.97
CA GLY A 213 6.63 1.91 -15.98
C GLY A 213 5.69 0.71 -16.20
N GLY A 214 6.22 -0.50 -16.12
CA GLY A 214 5.47 -1.75 -16.36
C GLY A 214 6.14 -2.66 -17.39
N SER A 215 5.36 -3.21 -18.33
CA SER A 215 5.82 -4.18 -19.35
C SER A 215 6.36 -5.48 -18.76
N GLY A 216 5.89 -5.87 -17.56
CA GLY A 216 6.32 -7.08 -16.85
C GLY A 216 7.77 -7.07 -16.37
N THR A 217 8.38 -5.87 -16.25
CA THR A 217 9.79 -5.69 -15.85
C THR A 217 9.92 -4.59 -14.80
N VAL A 218 11.14 -4.39 -14.30
CA VAL A 218 11.51 -3.24 -13.47
C VAL A 218 12.63 -2.49 -14.17
N SER A 219 12.34 -1.28 -14.67
CA SER A 219 13.40 -0.46 -15.23
C SER A 219 14.21 0.25 -14.14
N PRO A 220 15.54 0.39 -14.29
CA PRO A 220 16.34 1.16 -13.33
C PRO A 220 15.84 2.57 -13.10
N GLU A 221 15.37 3.24 -14.15
CA GLU A 221 14.84 4.60 -14.10
C GLU A 221 13.56 4.66 -13.24
N CYS A 222 12.56 3.81 -13.52
CA CYS A 222 11.30 3.79 -12.76
C CYS A 222 11.52 3.38 -11.31
N LEU A 223 12.43 2.43 -11.06
CA LEU A 223 12.79 2.05 -9.69
C LEU A 223 13.45 3.22 -8.94
N GLN A 224 14.35 3.95 -9.57
CA GLN A 224 14.98 5.13 -8.95
C GLN A 224 13.94 6.23 -8.63
N ILE A 225 13.01 6.51 -9.57
CA ILE A 225 11.92 7.45 -9.33
C ILE A 225 11.06 6.99 -8.14
N CYS A 226 10.74 5.71 -8.07
CA CYS A 226 9.99 5.11 -6.97
C CYS A 226 10.70 5.28 -5.62
N GLU A 227 11.96 4.87 -5.52
CA GLU A 227 12.76 4.93 -4.27
C GLU A 227 12.95 6.37 -3.78
N LEU A 228 13.31 7.29 -4.67
CA LEU A 228 13.45 8.70 -4.33
C LEU A 228 12.10 9.35 -3.99
N GLY A 229 11.05 8.98 -4.71
CA GLY A 229 9.68 9.45 -4.48
C GLY A 229 9.16 9.01 -3.11
N ILE A 230 9.35 7.76 -2.71
CA ILE A 230 9.00 7.26 -1.38
C ILE A 230 9.71 8.06 -0.28
N LYS A 231 11.01 8.30 -0.42
CA LYS A 231 11.78 9.06 0.57
C LYS A 231 11.24 10.48 0.72
N ARG A 232 11.00 11.19 -0.39
CA ARG A 232 10.43 12.55 -0.40
C ARG A 232 9.02 12.59 0.16
N PHE A 233 8.21 11.58 -0.15
CA PHE A 233 6.86 11.42 0.39
C PHE A 233 6.90 11.28 1.92
N LEU A 234 7.75 10.42 2.47
CA LEU A 234 7.93 10.24 3.91
C LEU A 234 8.41 11.53 4.60
N GLN A 235 9.29 12.29 3.94
CA GLN A 235 9.71 13.62 4.43
C GLN A 235 8.55 14.62 4.43
N ALA A 236 7.76 14.68 3.37
CA ALA A 236 6.59 15.57 3.26
C ALA A 236 5.46 15.22 4.23
N CYS A 237 5.36 13.95 4.64
CA CYS A 237 4.47 13.50 5.71
C CYS A 237 5.02 13.87 7.11
N GLY A 238 6.29 14.26 7.23
CA GLY A 238 6.93 14.60 8.50
C GLY A 238 7.38 13.41 9.34
N VAL A 239 7.38 12.19 8.77
CA VAL A 239 7.82 10.98 9.48
C VAL A 239 9.33 10.76 9.38
N ILE A 240 9.98 11.28 8.35
CA ILE A 240 11.46 11.36 8.23
C ILE A 240 11.88 12.83 8.27
N GLN A 241 12.87 13.15 9.09
CA GLN A 241 13.45 14.49 9.09
C GLN A 241 14.36 14.67 7.86
N ALA A 242 14.25 15.82 7.21
CA ALA A 242 15.22 16.20 6.19
C ALA A 242 16.60 16.29 6.85
N LYS A 243 17.60 15.59 6.32
CA LYS A 243 18.98 15.84 6.74
C LYS A 243 19.33 17.26 6.31
N THR A 244 19.55 18.12 7.29
CA THR A 244 20.14 19.47 7.09
C THR A 244 21.49 19.34 6.43
#